data_ff592e4777c3ffd23ea0b9818b1b2075
#
_entry.id   ff592e4777c3ffd23ea0b9818b1b2075
#
_cell.length_a   1.000
_cell.length_b   1.000
_cell.length_c   1.000
_cell.angle_alpha   90.00
_cell.angle_beta   90.00
_cell.angle_gamma   90.00
#
_symmetry.space_group_name_H-M   'P 1'
#
loop_
_entity.id
_entity.type
_entity.pdbx_description
1 polymer ?
#
loop_
_entity_poly.entity_id
_entity_poly.type
_entity_poly.pdbx_seq_one_letter_code
_entity_poly.pdbx_strand_id
1 'polypeptide(L)'
;INGNITGTSSYNVPSFSGQSGRFLSTDGSSLIWSNDIASGGGGGAGFRSMQVFTSNGTWSKPNGCGSIKIQVVGAGGGGSGKCEAGGAGGFSERVLDATNISSVSVTIGNPGGGTNYSGCGGGGNSSSFGSYATSSGGTGANCRQQHAGGVGGNGSGGTHNAYGGGG
;
A
#
# COMPACT_ATOMS: atom_id res chain seq x y z
N ILE A 1 0.44 3.84 45.59
CA ILE A 1 1.08 5.16 45.46
C ILE A 1 -0.06 6.14 45.16
N ASN A 2 -0.54 6.87 46.20
CA ASN A 2 -1.49 7.97 46.03
C ASN A 2 -0.69 9.22 45.63
N GLY A 3 -0.56 9.42 44.29
CA GLY A 3 -0.06 10.68 43.77
C GLY A 3 -1.18 11.71 43.76
N ASN A 4 -1.16 12.66 44.68
CA ASN A 4 -2.09 13.79 44.65
C ASN A 4 -1.61 14.78 43.59
N ILE A 5 -2.34 14.90 42.48
CA ILE A 5 -2.10 15.93 41.47
C ILE A 5 -2.78 17.22 42.00
N THR A 6 -2.00 18.08 42.66
CA THR A 6 -2.44 19.39 43.06
C THR A 6 -2.30 20.39 41.92
N GLY A 7 -3.33 20.43 41.05
CA GLY A 7 -3.55 21.51 40.07
C GLY A 7 -4.87 22.20 40.39
N THR A 8 -4.99 23.49 40.09
CA THR A 8 -6.19 24.30 40.30
C THR A 8 -7.41 23.93 39.46
N SER A 9 -7.34 22.79 38.71
CA SER A 9 -8.44 22.21 37.95
C SER A 9 -8.67 20.79 38.43
N SER A 10 -9.83 20.51 39.03
CA SER A 10 -10.23 19.17 39.41
C SER A 10 -10.68 18.39 38.14
N TYR A 11 -9.80 17.54 37.62
CA TYR A 11 -10.21 16.60 36.60
C TYR A 11 -10.93 15.42 37.26
N ASN A 12 -12.17 15.20 36.84
CA ASN A 12 -12.92 14.03 37.26
C ASN A 12 -12.44 12.82 36.46
N VAL A 13 -11.72 11.91 37.10
CA VAL A 13 -11.28 10.67 36.42
C VAL A 13 -12.49 9.74 36.25
N PRO A 14 -12.85 9.36 35.03
CA PRO A 14 -14.00 8.49 34.82
C PRO A 14 -13.73 7.08 35.40
N SER A 15 -14.80 6.35 35.76
CA SER A 15 -14.74 5.04 36.38
C SER A 15 -13.89 4.05 35.59
N PHE A 16 -13.05 3.28 36.28
CA PHE A 16 -12.22 2.20 35.70
C PHE A 16 -13.00 0.92 35.40
N SER A 17 -14.22 0.77 35.93
CA SER A 17 -15.01 -0.43 35.75
C SER A 17 -15.38 -0.65 34.27
N GLY A 18 -15.09 -1.84 33.73
CA GLY A 18 -15.38 -2.20 32.35
C GLY A 18 -14.47 -1.55 31.30
N GLN A 19 -13.35 -0.92 31.71
CA GLN A 19 -12.45 -0.21 30.81
C GLN A 19 -11.16 -0.98 30.49
N SER A 20 -11.15 -2.29 30.67
CA SER A 20 -10.00 -3.15 30.35
C SER A 20 -9.62 -3.00 28.86
N GLY A 21 -8.33 -2.77 28.62
CA GLY A 21 -7.80 -2.56 27.26
C GLY A 21 -8.02 -1.17 26.66
N ARG A 22 -8.56 -0.22 27.45
CA ARG A 22 -8.71 1.18 27.05
C ARG A 22 -7.64 2.06 27.67
N PHE A 23 -7.39 3.20 27.03
CA PHE A 23 -6.45 4.23 27.48
C PHE A 23 -7.19 5.46 27.97
N LEU A 24 -6.68 6.08 29.05
CA LEU A 24 -7.18 7.37 29.49
C LEU A 24 -6.68 8.44 28.51
N SER A 25 -7.59 9.19 27.93
CA SER A 25 -7.35 10.22 26.93
C SER A 25 -8.12 11.49 27.28
N THR A 26 -7.91 12.58 26.53
CA THR A 26 -8.67 13.82 26.65
C THR A 26 -9.25 14.22 25.31
N ASP A 27 -10.48 14.72 25.32
CA ASP A 27 -11.11 15.37 24.16
C ASP A 27 -10.87 16.89 24.12
N GLY A 28 -10.00 17.41 25.01
CA GLY A 28 -9.73 18.82 25.19
C GLY A 28 -10.58 19.48 26.29
N SER A 29 -11.63 18.84 26.76
CA SER A 29 -12.55 19.33 27.80
C SER A 29 -12.65 18.39 29.00
N SER A 30 -12.55 17.09 28.77
CA SER A 30 -12.74 16.04 29.77
C SER A 30 -11.73 14.91 29.60
N LEU A 31 -11.53 14.11 30.67
CA LEU A 31 -10.85 12.83 30.59
C LEU A 31 -11.85 11.76 30.16
N ILE A 32 -11.52 10.99 29.15
CA ILE A 32 -12.36 9.94 28.58
C ILE A 32 -11.57 8.64 28.41
N TRP A 33 -12.26 7.49 28.40
CA TRP A 33 -11.68 6.20 28.03
C TRP A 33 -11.76 6.02 26.53
N SER A 34 -10.62 5.85 25.86
CA SER A 34 -10.50 5.64 24.44
C SER A 34 -9.97 4.24 24.11
N ASN A 35 -10.48 3.64 23.04
CA ASN A 35 -9.92 2.43 22.46
C ASN A 35 -8.72 2.74 21.55
N ASP A 36 -8.48 4.02 21.26
CA ASP A 36 -7.46 4.47 20.33
C ASP A 36 -6.49 5.43 21.03
N ILE A 37 -5.21 5.12 21.01
CA ILE A 37 -4.13 5.94 21.54
C ILE A 37 -4.00 7.27 20.78
N ALA A 38 -4.63 7.40 19.63
CA ALA A 38 -4.44 8.52 18.72
C ALA A 38 -5.52 9.61 18.81
N SER A 39 -6.41 9.57 19.80
CA SER A 39 -7.42 10.61 20.02
C SER A 39 -6.86 11.86 20.72
N GLY A 40 -5.65 11.81 21.24
CA GLY A 40 -4.98 12.95 21.90
C GLY A 40 -3.67 13.29 21.19
N GLY A 41 -3.55 14.48 20.65
CA GLY A 41 -2.48 15.00 19.85
C GLY A 41 -1.06 14.55 20.18
N GLY A 42 -0.34 14.14 19.18
CA GLY A 42 1.13 14.07 19.19
C GLY A 42 1.71 12.76 19.71
N GLY A 43 1.61 11.70 19.00
CA GLY A 43 2.37 10.50 19.31
C GLY A 43 2.39 9.56 18.10
N GLY A 44 3.56 9.25 17.65
CA GLY A 44 3.95 8.16 16.77
C GLY A 44 2.89 7.66 15.80
N ALA A 45 2.68 8.37 14.72
CA ALA A 45 1.80 7.92 13.65
C ALA A 45 2.43 6.73 12.91
N GLY A 46 2.35 5.55 13.51
CA GLY A 46 2.53 4.30 12.78
C GLY A 46 1.34 4.07 11.83
N PHE A 47 1.51 3.19 10.85
CA PHE A 47 0.40 2.74 10.02
C PHE A 47 -0.65 2.05 10.89
N ARG A 48 -1.87 2.58 10.89
CA ARG A 48 -2.99 2.02 11.66
C ARG A 48 -3.61 0.79 11.04
N SER A 49 -3.55 0.69 9.73
CA SER A 49 -4.09 -0.45 8.98
C SER A 49 -3.33 -0.62 7.67
N MET A 50 -3.38 -1.84 7.14
CA MET A 50 -2.87 -2.17 5.82
C MET A 50 -3.98 -2.88 5.04
N GLN A 51 -4.15 -2.50 3.78
CA GLN A 51 -5.05 -3.16 2.85
C GLN A 51 -4.25 -3.63 1.63
N VAL A 52 -4.40 -4.90 1.27
CA VAL A 52 -3.74 -5.51 0.12
C VAL A 52 -4.80 -5.84 -0.92
N PHE A 53 -4.54 -5.46 -2.18
CA PHE A 53 -5.37 -5.80 -3.32
C PHE A 53 -4.63 -6.82 -4.19
N THR A 54 -5.24 -7.96 -4.42
CA THR A 54 -4.77 -9.03 -5.32
C THR A 54 -5.63 -9.15 -6.57
N SER A 55 -6.68 -8.35 -6.67
CA SER A 55 -7.60 -8.23 -7.80
C SER A 55 -8.10 -6.80 -7.91
N ASN A 56 -8.72 -6.47 -9.05
CA ASN A 56 -9.34 -5.15 -9.23
C ASN A 56 -10.35 -4.85 -8.13
N GLY A 57 -10.40 -3.60 -7.70
CA GLY A 57 -11.30 -3.19 -6.63
C GLY A 57 -11.33 -1.69 -6.44
N THR A 58 -11.91 -1.27 -5.34
CA THR A 58 -11.97 0.13 -4.93
C THR A 58 -11.45 0.24 -3.51
N TRP A 59 -10.45 1.08 -3.31
CA TRP A 59 -10.07 1.54 -1.99
C TRP A 59 -11.07 2.59 -1.52
N SER A 60 -11.60 2.42 -0.33
CA SER A 60 -12.43 3.42 0.35
C SER A 60 -11.69 3.95 1.55
N LYS A 61 -11.69 5.27 1.73
CA LYS A 61 -10.97 5.91 2.83
C LYS A 61 -11.54 5.48 4.18
N PRO A 62 -10.71 4.90 5.07
CA PRO A 62 -11.11 4.64 6.45
C PRO A 62 -11.37 5.95 7.22
N ASN A 63 -12.28 5.90 8.19
CA ASN A 63 -12.55 7.04 9.06
C ASN A 63 -11.28 7.48 9.80
N GLY A 64 -11.04 8.79 9.85
CA GLY A 64 -9.86 9.37 10.49
C GLY A 64 -8.55 9.18 9.73
N CYS A 65 -8.60 8.66 8.50
CA CYS A 65 -7.41 8.54 7.65
C CYS A 65 -7.05 9.89 7.02
N GLY A 66 -5.90 10.45 7.37
CA GLY A 66 -5.36 11.69 6.78
C GLY A 66 -4.34 11.44 5.69
N SER A 67 -3.52 10.38 5.83
CA SER A 67 -2.46 10.06 4.89
C SER A 67 -2.36 8.56 4.65
N ILE A 68 -1.98 8.17 3.45
CA ILE A 68 -1.76 6.78 3.06
C ILE A 68 -0.40 6.62 2.39
N LYS A 69 0.23 5.48 2.65
CA LYS A 69 1.37 5.00 1.87
C LYS A 69 0.86 3.99 0.86
N ILE A 70 1.12 4.24 -0.41
CA ILE A 70 0.73 3.40 -1.54
C ILE A 70 1.97 2.71 -2.06
N GLN A 71 1.86 1.41 -2.34
CA GLN A 71 2.86 0.63 -3.05
C GLN A 71 2.16 -0.12 -4.18
N VAL A 72 2.62 0.06 -5.40
CA VAL A 72 2.08 -0.58 -6.61
C VAL A 72 3.16 -1.38 -7.29
N VAL A 73 2.85 -2.63 -7.59
CA VAL A 73 3.73 -3.54 -8.34
C VAL A 73 3.04 -3.93 -9.63
N GLY A 74 3.71 -3.77 -10.74
CA GLY A 74 3.25 -4.26 -12.05
C GLY A 74 3.37 -5.78 -12.14
N ALA A 75 2.63 -6.38 -13.05
CA ALA A 75 2.69 -7.82 -13.26
C ALA A 75 3.98 -8.24 -13.98
N GLY A 76 4.49 -9.44 -13.70
CA GLY A 76 5.63 -9.99 -14.41
C GLY A 76 5.26 -10.48 -15.82
N GLY A 77 6.21 -10.45 -16.74
CA GLY A 77 6.12 -11.09 -18.05
C GLY A 77 6.32 -12.60 -17.97
N GLY A 78 5.80 -13.32 -18.94
CA GLY A 78 5.95 -14.77 -19.09
C GLY A 78 7.30 -15.16 -19.70
N GLY A 79 7.83 -16.30 -19.32
CA GLY A 79 9.01 -16.90 -19.92
C GLY A 79 8.69 -17.65 -21.22
N SER A 80 9.73 -17.95 -22.01
CA SER A 80 9.65 -18.83 -23.17
C SER A 80 10.18 -20.24 -22.85
N GLY A 81 9.74 -21.23 -23.61
CA GLY A 81 10.22 -22.60 -23.46
C GLY A 81 11.68 -22.82 -23.88
N LYS A 82 12.35 -21.80 -24.37
CA LYS A 82 13.77 -21.81 -24.74
C LYS A 82 14.70 -21.29 -23.64
N CYS A 83 14.26 -21.38 -22.36
CA CYS A 83 15.00 -20.97 -21.18
C CYS A 83 15.19 -19.45 -21.02
N GLU A 84 14.36 -18.64 -21.68
CA GLU A 84 14.38 -17.18 -21.50
C GLU A 84 13.31 -16.78 -20.50
N ALA A 85 13.67 -15.93 -19.54
CA ALA A 85 12.76 -15.43 -18.51
C ALA A 85 12.01 -14.19 -18.99
N GLY A 86 10.80 -13.98 -18.48
CA GLY A 86 10.09 -12.70 -18.62
C GLY A 86 10.66 -11.64 -17.68
N GLY A 87 10.47 -10.37 -18.01
CA GLY A 87 10.85 -9.25 -17.16
C GLY A 87 9.94 -9.14 -15.93
N ALA A 88 10.48 -8.67 -14.81
CA ALA A 88 9.69 -8.34 -13.63
C ALA A 88 8.83 -7.09 -13.85
N GLY A 89 7.71 -6.95 -13.15
CA GLY A 89 6.92 -5.72 -13.13
C GLY A 89 7.67 -4.58 -12.47
N GLY A 90 7.32 -3.34 -12.81
CA GLY A 90 7.82 -2.13 -12.15
C GLY A 90 7.27 -1.98 -10.74
N PHE A 91 7.86 -1.08 -9.98
CA PHE A 91 7.44 -0.70 -8.64
C PHE A 91 7.26 0.81 -8.54
N SER A 92 6.20 1.24 -7.86
CA SER A 92 5.96 2.65 -7.53
C SER A 92 5.50 2.76 -6.09
N GLU A 93 6.09 3.69 -5.35
CA GLU A 93 5.70 4.02 -3.98
C GLU A 93 5.40 5.50 -3.85
N ARG A 94 4.33 5.83 -3.13
CA ARG A 94 3.93 7.20 -2.84
C ARG A 94 3.29 7.33 -1.46
N VAL A 95 3.62 8.40 -0.76
CA VAL A 95 2.82 8.89 0.36
C VAL A 95 1.87 9.96 -0.17
N LEU A 96 0.59 9.81 0.11
CA LEU A 96 -0.48 10.66 -0.39
C LEU A 96 -1.30 11.22 0.77
N ASP A 97 -1.54 12.53 0.75
CA ASP A 97 -2.56 13.14 1.58
C ASP A 97 -3.95 12.70 1.08
N ALA A 98 -4.65 11.97 1.92
CA ALA A 98 -5.98 11.43 1.62
C ALA A 98 -7.12 12.27 2.20
N THR A 99 -6.84 13.48 2.73
CA THR A 99 -7.83 14.32 3.40
C THR A 99 -9.06 14.53 2.51
N ASN A 100 -8.86 14.86 1.24
CA ASN A 100 -9.92 15.15 0.26
C ASN A 100 -10.24 13.99 -0.68
N ILE A 101 -9.78 12.77 -0.36
CA ILE A 101 -10.02 11.58 -1.19
C ILE A 101 -10.96 10.66 -0.42
N SER A 102 -12.09 10.31 -1.02
CA SER A 102 -13.06 9.37 -0.43
C SER A 102 -12.84 7.93 -0.88
N SER A 103 -12.49 7.75 -2.16
CA SER A 103 -12.24 6.44 -2.74
C SER A 103 -11.33 6.53 -3.97
N VAL A 104 -10.66 5.43 -4.30
CA VAL A 104 -9.79 5.31 -5.47
C VAL A 104 -9.97 3.94 -6.10
N SER A 105 -10.11 3.91 -7.42
CA SER A 105 -10.11 2.64 -8.18
C SER A 105 -8.72 2.01 -8.16
N VAL A 106 -8.68 0.72 -7.90
CA VAL A 106 -7.45 -0.09 -7.91
C VAL A 106 -7.51 -1.08 -9.07
N THR A 107 -6.50 -1.02 -9.91
CA THR A 107 -6.33 -1.98 -11.01
C THR A 107 -5.14 -2.87 -10.72
N ILE A 108 -5.32 -4.18 -10.86
CA ILE A 108 -4.25 -5.17 -10.73
C ILE A 108 -3.98 -5.78 -12.09
N GLY A 109 -2.74 -5.68 -12.53
CA GLY A 109 -2.29 -6.23 -13.81
C GLY A 109 -2.27 -7.76 -13.79
N ASN A 110 -2.73 -8.38 -14.88
CA ASN A 110 -2.59 -9.81 -15.08
C ASN A 110 -1.14 -10.16 -15.46
N PRO A 111 -0.59 -11.27 -14.96
CA PRO A 111 0.73 -11.73 -15.37
C PRO A 111 0.75 -12.15 -16.84
N GLY A 112 1.89 -12.03 -17.46
CA GLY A 112 2.12 -12.54 -18.80
C GLY A 112 2.14 -14.07 -18.81
N GLY A 113 1.46 -14.67 -19.79
CA GLY A 113 1.48 -16.13 -19.98
C GLY A 113 2.86 -16.63 -20.44
N GLY A 114 3.35 -17.69 -19.82
CA GLY A 114 4.49 -18.43 -20.35
C GLY A 114 4.09 -19.28 -21.56
N THR A 115 5.04 -19.64 -22.41
CA THR A 115 4.79 -20.47 -23.60
C THR A 115 5.74 -21.64 -23.68
N ASN A 116 5.33 -22.64 -24.46
CA ASN A 116 6.12 -23.82 -24.75
C ASN A 116 7.26 -23.50 -25.74
N TYR A 117 8.04 -24.49 -26.09
CA TYR A 117 9.30 -24.50 -26.81
C TYR A 117 9.42 -23.58 -28.05
N SER A 118 8.34 -23.18 -28.73
CA SER A 118 8.39 -22.33 -29.93
C SER A 118 7.72 -20.95 -29.79
N GLY A 119 7.17 -20.63 -28.63
CA GLY A 119 6.43 -19.38 -28.42
C GLY A 119 7.20 -18.34 -27.63
N CYS A 120 6.89 -17.06 -27.86
CA CYS A 120 7.37 -15.96 -27.02
C CYS A 120 6.50 -15.83 -25.76
N GLY A 121 7.08 -15.43 -24.66
CA GLY A 121 6.32 -15.11 -23.45
C GLY A 121 5.39 -13.91 -23.67
N GLY A 122 4.24 -13.90 -23.00
CA GLY A 122 3.34 -12.75 -22.96
C GLY A 122 3.85 -11.64 -22.02
N GLY A 123 3.55 -10.37 -22.32
CA GLY A 123 3.82 -9.27 -21.39
C GLY A 123 2.85 -9.27 -20.22
N GLY A 124 3.32 -8.85 -19.05
CA GLY A 124 2.48 -8.52 -17.91
C GLY A 124 1.75 -7.20 -18.10
N ASN A 125 0.62 -7.02 -17.44
CA ASN A 125 -0.16 -5.80 -17.49
C ASN A 125 0.22 -4.84 -16.35
N SER A 126 -0.17 -3.57 -16.50
CA SER A 126 0.06 -2.55 -15.50
C SER A 126 -0.89 -2.70 -14.31
N SER A 127 -0.41 -2.37 -13.12
CA SER A 127 -1.21 -2.13 -11.93
C SER A 127 -1.27 -0.64 -11.61
N SER A 128 -2.36 -0.17 -10.99
CA SER A 128 -2.48 1.24 -10.62
C SER A 128 -3.36 1.48 -9.40
N PHE A 129 -3.08 2.56 -8.71
CA PHE A 129 -3.94 3.15 -7.70
C PHE A 129 -4.45 4.49 -8.26
N GLY A 130 -5.58 4.44 -8.98
CA GLY A 130 -6.11 5.56 -9.74
C GLY A 130 -5.06 6.18 -10.64
N SER A 131 -4.99 7.51 -10.63
CA SER A 131 -3.95 8.29 -11.30
C SER A 131 -2.73 8.62 -10.41
N TYR A 132 -2.73 8.16 -9.15
CA TYR A 132 -1.73 8.56 -8.15
C TYR A 132 -0.42 7.78 -8.25
N ALA A 133 -0.51 6.50 -8.60
CA ALA A 133 0.65 5.64 -8.77
C ALA A 133 0.33 4.54 -9.79
N THR A 134 1.25 4.26 -10.68
CA THR A 134 1.11 3.21 -11.71
C THR A 134 2.44 2.49 -11.85
N SER A 135 2.38 1.18 -12.10
CA SER A 135 3.55 0.38 -12.41
C SER A 135 3.24 -0.51 -13.60
N SER A 136 4.01 -0.39 -14.66
CA SER A 136 3.84 -1.22 -15.85
C SER A 136 4.28 -2.66 -15.59
N GLY A 137 3.71 -3.59 -16.32
CA GLY A 137 4.18 -4.96 -16.31
C GLY A 137 5.54 -5.10 -17.01
N GLY A 138 6.23 -6.19 -16.73
CA GLY A 138 7.41 -6.60 -17.46
C GLY A 138 7.02 -7.19 -18.83
N THR A 139 7.90 -7.09 -19.82
CA THR A 139 7.68 -7.74 -21.11
C THR A 139 7.89 -9.25 -21.02
N GLY A 140 7.26 -10.00 -21.89
CA GLY A 140 7.55 -11.43 -22.05
C GLY A 140 8.90 -11.68 -22.68
N ALA A 141 9.39 -12.90 -22.51
CA ALA A 141 10.61 -13.38 -23.18
C ALA A 141 10.47 -13.33 -24.70
N ASN A 142 11.53 -12.92 -25.38
CA ASN A 142 11.55 -12.77 -26.83
C ASN A 142 12.07 -14.06 -27.52
N CYS A 143 11.18 -14.83 -28.12
CA CYS A 143 11.53 -16.06 -28.82
C CYS A 143 12.18 -15.82 -30.18
N ARG A 144 12.20 -14.61 -30.71
CA ARG A 144 12.67 -14.28 -32.06
C ARG A 144 14.12 -13.85 -32.12
N GLN A 145 14.62 -13.30 -31.03
CA GLN A 145 16.02 -12.91 -30.89
C GLN A 145 16.72 -13.93 -29.98
N GLN A 146 17.87 -14.42 -30.39
CA GLN A 146 18.61 -15.44 -29.66
C GLN A 146 18.87 -14.96 -28.22
N HIS A 147 18.24 -15.63 -27.25
CA HIS A 147 18.48 -15.48 -25.82
C HIS A 147 18.20 -14.07 -25.25
N ALA A 148 17.20 -13.35 -25.71
CA ALA A 148 16.78 -12.11 -25.10
C ALA A 148 15.62 -12.33 -24.13
N GLY A 149 15.92 -12.20 -22.85
CA GLY A 149 14.90 -12.17 -21.80
C GLY A 149 13.97 -10.96 -21.90
N GLY A 150 12.91 -10.96 -21.13
CA GLY A 150 11.96 -9.85 -21.08
C GLY A 150 12.56 -8.62 -20.36
N VAL A 151 12.14 -7.44 -20.77
CA VAL A 151 12.54 -6.18 -20.14
C VAL A 151 11.64 -5.92 -18.92
N GLY A 152 12.22 -5.40 -17.85
CA GLY A 152 11.47 -5.03 -16.64
C GLY A 152 10.50 -3.87 -16.89
N GLY A 153 9.39 -3.87 -16.17
CA GLY A 153 8.42 -2.79 -16.16
C GLY A 153 8.94 -1.55 -15.43
N ASN A 154 8.25 -0.43 -15.60
CA ASN A 154 8.59 0.86 -14.98
C ASN A 154 7.50 1.30 -14.00
N GLY A 155 7.91 1.88 -12.85
CA GLY A 155 7.02 2.60 -11.95
C GLY A 155 6.88 4.07 -12.36
N SER A 156 5.71 4.65 -12.14
CA SER A 156 5.43 6.07 -12.39
C SER A 156 4.42 6.65 -11.41
N GLY A 157 4.42 7.98 -11.26
CA GLY A 157 3.52 8.69 -10.36
C GLY A 157 3.90 8.61 -8.88
N GLY A 158 4.80 7.73 -8.50
CA GLY A 158 5.31 7.61 -7.14
C GLY A 158 6.42 8.62 -6.82
N THR A 159 6.66 8.82 -5.53
CA THR A 159 7.84 9.55 -5.02
C THR A 159 9.12 8.71 -5.22
N HIS A 160 8.96 7.38 -5.11
CA HIS A 160 9.99 6.40 -5.43
C HIS A 160 9.45 5.47 -6.52
N ASN A 161 10.19 5.36 -7.59
CA ASN A 161 9.88 4.46 -8.70
C ASN A 161 11.10 3.61 -9.00
N ALA A 162 10.87 2.32 -9.28
CA ALA A 162 11.92 1.41 -9.67
C ALA A 162 11.53 0.61 -10.92
N TYR A 163 12.52 0.28 -11.71
CA TYR A 163 12.37 -0.66 -12.81
C TYR A 163 12.37 -2.09 -12.29
N GLY A 164 11.57 -2.94 -12.87
CA GLY A 164 11.69 -4.38 -12.69
C GLY A 164 12.99 -4.89 -13.31
N GLY A 165 13.54 -5.97 -12.77
CA GLY A 165 14.68 -6.66 -13.39
C GLY A 165 14.32 -7.22 -14.75
N GLY A 166 15.27 -7.22 -15.67
CA GLY A 166 15.17 -7.98 -16.91
C GLY A 166 15.31 -9.50 -16.66
N GLY A 167 14.81 -10.31 -17.57
CA GLY A 167 14.96 -11.77 -17.56
C GLY A 167 16.17 -12.26 -18.37
#